data_56b8619bed4dd0e61d3d634f6f314dc8
#
_entry.id   56b8619bed4dd0e61d3d634f6f314dc8
#
_cell.length_a   1.000
_cell.length_b   1.000
_cell.length_c   1.000
_cell.angle_alpha   90.00
_cell.angle_beta   90.00
_cell.angle_gamma   90.00
#
_symmetry.space_group_name_H-M   'P 1'
#
loop_
_entity.id
_entity.type
_entity.pdbx_description
1 polymer ?
#
loop_
_entity_poly.entity_id
_entity_poly.type
_entity_poly.pdbx_seq_one_letter_code
_entity_poly.pdbx_strand_id
1 'polypeptide(L)'
;MNAPLPIGQTLLAAGLIGEDQLRIALHEQHDRRQPLGHVLVQLGFVSEAALREVLAARSGLPCVDLAAALADPDAIARVPHALARRHRLLPLQYDAARHRLIVAMADAHDIVALDRLRAELGPDVHIELRLAGEGELGRAIDQHYGQASSIEELVRALEQRNGGTASPARDPQLVMRLVDALLADAASRGASDLHFEPEAGFLRIRHRIDGALRQVRALHRACWPELAVRLKVLAGMDIAESRSPQDGRISVAIGGRPVDFRVATQPTLHGENIVLRILDRDKGIVPLAALGLTPTQADELARILARPEGLVLVVGPTGSGKTTTLYSILNHLSTEAVNVMTLEDPVEYPLAMIRQTQVGEASRLDFADGVRALLRQDPDVILIGEIRDADTATMALRAALTGHQVFATLHANSVFGALPRLVEIGLAPELLAGNLTGVLSQRLVRRLCQSCRAPGPATADELARLGLPAGATPHALYQAVGCPACDFRGYRGRLAITEILPIDTELDELVARRAHTAELRAAAQRKGFRSLAEDGVRRVLDGSTSLRELARVVDLSPLSAPTRMASTCA
;
A
#
# COMPACT_ATOMS: atom_id res chain seq x y z
N MET A 1 -1.62 -5.64 -48.62
CA MET A 1 -1.28 -5.31 -47.23
C MET A 1 -2.49 -5.61 -46.42
N ASN A 2 -2.45 -6.64 -45.56
CA ASN A 2 -3.60 -7.01 -44.71
C ASN A 2 -3.82 -5.89 -43.68
N ALA A 3 -5.08 -5.50 -43.51
CA ALA A 3 -5.46 -4.57 -42.43
C ALA A 3 -4.99 -5.13 -41.07
N PRO A 4 -4.43 -4.31 -40.19
CA PRO A 4 -3.95 -4.79 -38.91
C PRO A 4 -5.12 -5.37 -38.10
N LEU A 5 -4.91 -6.56 -37.53
CA LEU A 5 -5.89 -7.26 -36.72
C LEU A 5 -6.40 -6.35 -35.58
N PRO A 6 -7.69 -6.42 -35.20
CA PRO A 6 -8.20 -5.72 -34.03
C PRO A 6 -7.37 -6.01 -32.78
N ILE A 7 -7.21 -5.05 -31.89
CA ILE A 7 -6.33 -5.16 -30.70
C ILE A 7 -6.64 -6.39 -29.84
N GLY A 8 -7.93 -6.73 -29.66
CA GLY A 8 -8.34 -7.92 -28.92
C GLY A 8 -7.83 -9.22 -29.55
N GLN A 9 -7.85 -9.32 -30.88
CA GLN A 9 -7.31 -10.47 -31.58
C GLN A 9 -5.79 -10.52 -31.54
N THR A 10 -5.12 -9.37 -31.53
CA THR A 10 -3.65 -9.31 -31.35
C THR A 10 -3.23 -9.82 -29.98
N LEU A 11 -3.95 -9.42 -28.93
CA LEU A 11 -3.70 -9.88 -27.55
C LEU A 11 -3.97 -11.38 -27.38
N LEU A 12 -5.04 -11.87 -28.03
CA LEU A 12 -5.37 -13.31 -28.08
C LEU A 12 -4.26 -14.12 -28.78
N ALA A 13 -3.81 -13.65 -29.95
CA ALA A 13 -2.75 -14.30 -30.72
C ALA A 13 -1.38 -14.27 -29.98
N ALA A 14 -1.16 -13.26 -29.14
CA ALA A 14 0.02 -13.17 -28.28
C ALA A 14 -0.11 -14.03 -27.00
N GLY A 15 -1.24 -14.72 -26.79
CA GLY A 15 -1.48 -15.53 -25.58
C GLY A 15 -1.61 -14.73 -24.29
N LEU A 16 -1.84 -13.42 -24.39
CA LEU A 16 -1.96 -12.52 -23.24
C LEU A 16 -3.37 -12.53 -22.62
N ILE A 17 -4.38 -12.94 -23.40
CA ILE A 17 -5.77 -13.12 -22.96
C ILE A 17 -6.36 -14.37 -23.59
N GLY A 18 -7.39 -14.95 -22.93
CA GLY A 18 -8.22 -16.03 -23.47
C GLY A 18 -9.46 -15.51 -24.22
N GLU A 19 -10.13 -16.40 -24.99
CA GLU A 19 -11.36 -16.06 -25.74
C GLU A 19 -12.48 -15.54 -24.84
N ASP A 20 -12.67 -16.14 -23.67
CA ASP A 20 -13.68 -15.72 -22.70
C ASP A 20 -13.38 -14.34 -22.11
N GLN A 21 -12.11 -14.06 -21.81
CA GLN A 21 -11.66 -12.76 -21.33
C GLN A 21 -11.91 -11.67 -22.38
N LEU A 22 -11.63 -11.96 -23.65
CA LEU A 22 -11.93 -11.04 -24.74
C LEU A 22 -13.44 -10.80 -24.88
N ARG A 23 -14.26 -11.85 -24.79
CA ARG A 23 -15.73 -11.75 -24.87
C ARG A 23 -16.29 -10.89 -23.74
N ILE A 24 -15.82 -11.09 -22.50
CA ILE A 24 -16.22 -10.30 -21.33
C ILE A 24 -15.82 -8.83 -21.52
N ALA A 25 -14.58 -8.58 -21.95
CA ALA A 25 -14.08 -7.22 -22.14
C ALA A 25 -14.83 -6.45 -23.24
N LEU A 26 -15.24 -7.13 -24.32
CA LEU A 26 -16.06 -6.54 -25.39
C LEU A 26 -17.48 -6.19 -24.91
N HIS A 27 -18.06 -7.01 -24.04
CA HIS A 27 -19.36 -6.71 -23.42
C HIS A 27 -19.27 -5.47 -22.53
N GLU A 28 -18.31 -5.45 -21.62
CA GLU A 28 -18.05 -4.29 -20.74
C GLU A 28 -17.69 -3.02 -21.53
N GLN A 29 -16.98 -3.16 -22.65
CA GLN A 29 -16.68 -2.03 -23.54
C GLN A 29 -17.94 -1.36 -24.07
N HIS A 30 -18.92 -2.16 -24.46
CA HIS A 30 -20.17 -1.64 -25.00
C HIS A 30 -20.92 -0.80 -23.96
N ASP A 31 -20.96 -1.27 -22.71
CA ASP A 31 -21.66 -0.61 -21.61
C ASP A 31 -20.95 0.65 -21.13
N ARG A 32 -19.63 0.60 -21.04
CA ARG A 32 -18.79 1.69 -20.51
C ARG A 32 -18.37 2.73 -21.54
N ARG A 33 -18.49 2.43 -22.84
CA ARG A 33 -18.04 3.25 -23.97
C ARG A 33 -16.55 3.68 -23.84
N GLN A 34 -15.72 2.76 -23.37
CA GLN A 34 -14.28 2.97 -23.19
C GLN A 34 -13.48 2.16 -24.22
N PRO A 35 -12.20 2.52 -24.51
CA PRO A 35 -11.34 1.71 -25.36
C PRO A 35 -11.14 0.30 -24.80
N LEU A 36 -11.13 -0.73 -25.65
CA LEU A 36 -11.02 -2.13 -25.22
C LEU A 36 -9.76 -2.40 -24.38
N GLY A 37 -8.64 -1.81 -24.76
CA GLY A 37 -7.40 -1.95 -23.99
C GLY A 37 -7.53 -1.44 -22.55
N HIS A 38 -8.22 -0.33 -22.36
CA HIS A 38 -8.48 0.22 -21.01
C HIS A 38 -9.38 -0.70 -20.18
N VAL A 39 -10.41 -1.27 -20.80
CA VAL A 39 -11.31 -2.22 -20.14
C VAL A 39 -10.56 -3.50 -19.73
N LEU A 40 -9.70 -4.03 -20.61
CA LEU A 40 -8.87 -5.21 -20.30
C LEU A 40 -7.94 -5.00 -19.12
N VAL A 41 -7.32 -3.81 -19.02
CA VAL A 41 -6.47 -3.43 -17.88
C VAL A 41 -7.30 -3.27 -16.61
N GLN A 42 -8.46 -2.63 -16.68
CA GLN A 42 -9.36 -2.46 -15.52
C GLN A 42 -9.88 -3.79 -14.97
N LEU A 43 -10.15 -4.75 -15.87
CA LEU A 43 -10.57 -6.10 -15.50
C LEU A 43 -9.41 -6.96 -14.98
N GLY A 44 -8.18 -6.46 -15.06
CA GLY A 44 -6.99 -7.20 -14.63
C GLY A 44 -6.58 -8.33 -15.57
N PHE A 45 -7.13 -8.38 -16.79
CA PHE A 45 -6.81 -9.41 -17.78
C PHE A 45 -5.46 -9.21 -18.44
N VAL A 46 -4.99 -7.95 -18.53
CA VAL A 46 -3.70 -7.58 -19.11
C VAL A 46 -3.08 -6.46 -18.26
N SER A 47 -1.77 -6.49 -18.05
CA SER A 47 -1.07 -5.39 -17.42
C SER A 47 -0.92 -4.19 -18.36
N GLU A 48 -0.84 -2.97 -17.81
CA GLU A 48 -0.65 -1.75 -18.60
C GLU A 48 0.66 -1.81 -19.43
N ALA A 49 1.71 -2.43 -18.86
CA ALA A 49 2.99 -2.64 -19.55
C ALA A 49 2.86 -3.58 -20.76
N ALA A 50 2.20 -4.73 -20.61
CA ALA A 50 2.00 -5.69 -21.69
C ALA A 50 1.13 -5.10 -22.83
N LEU A 51 0.07 -4.35 -22.46
CA LEU A 51 -0.76 -3.65 -23.45
C LEU A 51 0.06 -2.61 -24.23
N ARG A 52 0.90 -1.83 -23.55
CA ARG A 52 1.79 -0.83 -24.16
C ARG A 52 2.75 -1.47 -25.18
N GLU A 53 3.38 -2.60 -24.83
CA GLU A 53 4.28 -3.32 -25.74
C GLU A 53 3.56 -3.79 -27.01
N VAL A 54 2.35 -4.34 -26.88
CA VAL A 54 1.55 -4.77 -28.04
C VAL A 54 1.15 -3.58 -28.91
N LEU A 55 0.77 -2.46 -28.32
CA LEU A 55 0.44 -1.23 -29.06
C LEU A 55 1.66 -0.65 -29.77
N ALA A 56 2.83 -0.67 -29.13
CA ALA A 56 4.09 -0.22 -29.72
C ALA A 56 4.51 -1.09 -30.93
N ALA A 57 4.47 -2.41 -30.76
CA ALA A 57 4.76 -3.35 -31.85
C ALA A 57 3.82 -3.17 -33.06
N ARG A 58 2.56 -2.83 -32.80
CA ARG A 58 1.55 -2.60 -33.84
C ARG A 58 1.70 -1.27 -34.58
N SER A 59 1.99 -0.20 -33.83
CA SER A 59 2.12 1.16 -34.40
C SER A 59 3.47 1.44 -35.02
N GLY A 60 4.49 0.62 -34.73
CA GLY A 60 5.88 0.87 -35.09
C GLY A 60 6.50 2.06 -34.37
N LEU A 61 5.84 2.61 -33.36
CA LEU A 61 6.34 3.73 -32.57
C LEU A 61 7.06 3.21 -31.32
N PRO A 62 8.16 3.85 -30.92
CA PRO A 62 8.82 3.50 -29.68
C PRO A 62 7.94 3.86 -28.47
N CYS A 63 7.93 3.01 -27.46
CA CYS A 63 7.29 3.29 -26.18
C CYS A 63 8.25 3.97 -25.20
N VAL A 64 7.69 4.61 -24.19
CA VAL A 64 8.41 5.23 -23.08
C VAL A 64 7.82 4.81 -21.75
N ASP A 65 8.68 4.52 -20.79
CA ASP A 65 8.32 4.32 -19.39
C ASP A 65 8.40 5.67 -18.67
N LEU A 66 7.24 6.25 -18.36
CA LEU A 66 7.17 7.56 -17.72
C LEU A 66 7.56 7.54 -16.23
N ALA A 67 7.65 6.36 -15.62
CA ALA A 67 8.16 6.23 -14.25
C ALA A 67 9.69 6.45 -14.19
N ALA A 68 10.39 6.13 -15.28
CA ALA A 68 11.84 6.31 -15.41
C ALA A 68 12.21 7.56 -16.22
N ALA A 69 11.29 8.11 -17.04
CA ALA A 69 11.55 9.26 -17.88
C ALA A 69 11.49 10.58 -17.09
N LEU A 70 12.51 11.41 -17.25
CA LEU A 70 12.51 12.79 -16.77
C LEU A 70 12.01 13.71 -17.90
N ALA A 71 10.94 14.46 -17.62
CA ALA A 71 10.47 15.46 -18.57
C ALA A 71 11.28 16.77 -18.40
N ASP A 72 11.73 17.31 -19.51
CA ASP A 72 12.49 18.55 -19.57
C ASP A 72 11.56 19.74 -19.23
N PRO A 73 11.92 20.59 -18.24
CA PRO A 73 11.15 21.79 -17.91
C PRO A 73 10.90 22.71 -19.12
N ASP A 74 11.84 22.84 -20.03
CA ASP A 74 11.71 23.67 -21.23
C ASP A 74 10.69 23.06 -22.22
N ALA A 75 10.58 21.75 -22.29
CA ALA A 75 9.55 21.07 -23.07
C ALA A 75 8.17 21.27 -22.44
N ILE A 76 8.07 21.11 -21.11
CA ILE A 76 6.82 21.29 -20.33
C ILE A 76 6.28 22.73 -20.52
N ALA A 77 7.13 23.73 -20.42
CA ALA A 77 6.73 25.13 -20.54
C ALA A 77 6.16 25.52 -21.92
N ARG A 78 6.46 24.74 -22.97
CA ARG A 78 6.01 25.00 -24.35
C ARG A 78 4.60 24.50 -24.67
N VAL A 79 4.05 23.63 -23.84
CA VAL A 79 2.73 23.03 -24.07
C VAL A 79 1.80 23.40 -22.91
N PRO A 80 0.65 24.05 -23.19
CA PRO A 80 -0.29 24.42 -22.13
C PRO A 80 -0.83 23.21 -21.37
N HIS A 81 -0.94 23.31 -20.05
CA HIS A 81 -1.50 22.25 -19.19
C HIS A 81 -2.88 21.76 -19.66
N ALA A 82 -3.76 22.70 -20.06
CA ALA A 82 -5.10 22.38 -20.54
C ALA A 82 -5.07 21.47 -21.79
N LEU A 83 -4.10 21.67 -22.69
CA LEU A 83 -3.89 20.84 -23.87
C LEU A 83 -3.35 19.48 -23.48
N ALA A 84 -2.31 19.45 -22.63
CA ALA A 84 -1.69 18.24 -22.11
C ALA A 84 -2.72 17.31 -21.43
N ARG A 85 -3.54 17.88 -20.57
CA ARG A 85 -4.56 17.13 -19.82
C ARG A 85 -5.72 16.65 -20.70
N ARG A 86 -6.21 17.52 -21.61
CA ARG A 86 -7.35 17.19 -22.48
C ARG A 86 -7.05 16.05 -23.45
N HIS A 87 -5.84 16.06 -24.03
CA HIS A 87 -5.42 15.11 -25.06
C HIS A 87 -4.48 14.04 -24.53
N ARG A 88 -4.26 13.99 -23.21
CA ARG A 88 -3.37 13.02 -22.55
C ARG A 88 -2.03 12.88 -23.27
N LEU A 89 -1.33 14.01 -23.34
CA LEU A 89 0.00 14.10 -23.89
C LEU A 89 0.96 14.78 -22.91
N LEU A 90 2.22 14.32 -22.90
CA LEU A 90 3.27 14.89 -22.07
C LEU A 90 4.49 15.20 -22.92
N PRO A 91 4.92 16.47 -23.04
CA PRO A 91 6.18 16.81 -23.67
C PRO A 91 7.33 16.31 -22.79
N LEU A 92 8.27 15.57 -23.40
CA LEU A 92 9.38 14.93 -22.68
C LEU A 92 10.68 15.70 -22.85
N GLN A 93 11.00 16.12 -24.08
CA GLN A 93 12.27 16.78 -24.37
C GLN A 93 12.10 17.74 -25.55
N TYR A 94 12.75 18.90 -25.46
CA TYR A 94 12.83 19.86 -26.55
C TYR A 94 14.29 20.08 -26.98
N ASP A 95 14.57 19.77 -28.23
CA ASP A 95 15.86 20.04 -28.86
C ASP A 95 15.76 21.34 -29.68
N ALA A 96 16.25 22.44 -29.12
CA ALA A 96 16.21 23.75 -29.74
C ALA A 96 17.07 23.83 -31.03
N ALA A 97 18.16 23.06 -31.12
CA ALA A 97 19.05 23.08 -32.30
C ALA A 97 18.43 22.37 -33.51
N ARG A 98 17.55 21.41 -33.27
CA ARG A 98 16.87 20.63 -34.31
C ARG A 98 15.40 20.96 -34.46
N HIS A 99 14.90 21.93 -33.69
CA HIS A 99 13.46 22.27 -33.61
C HIS A 99 12.58 21.02 -33.41
N ARG A 100 12.97 20.13 -32.50
CA ARG A 100 12.32 18.84 -32.30
C ARG A 100 11.75 18.74 -30.89
N LEU A 101 10.45 18.37 -30.79
CA LEU A 101 9.79 18.05 -29.52
C LEU A 101 9.41 16.58 -29.48
N ILE A 102 9.87 15.88 -28.44
CA ILE A 102 9.46 14.51 -28.14
C ILE A 102 8.26 14.56 -27.22
N VAL A 103 7.16 13.90 -27.59
CA VAL A 103 5.89 13.90 -26.87
C VAL A 103 5.44 12.47 -26.60
N ALA A 104 5.12 12.16 -25.35
CA ALA A 104 4.44 10.94 -24.97
C ALA A 104 2.94 11.10 -25.12
N MET A 105 2.25 10.13 -25.73
CA MET A 105 0.79 10.09 -25.92
C MET A 105 0.26 8.67 -25.68
N ALA A 106 -1.00 8.58 -25.24
CA ALA A 106 -1.69 7.29 -25.12
C ALA A 106 -2.17 6.76 -26.48
N ASP A 107 -2.59 7.67 -27.35
CA ASP A 107 -3.07 7.37 -28.70
C ASP A 107 -2.28 8.20 -29.73
N ALA A 108 -1.47 7.52 -30.53
CA ALA A 108 -0.70 8.16 -31.61
C ALA A 108 -1.57 8.58 -32.81
N HIS A 109 -2.82 8.16 -32.86
CA HIS A 109 -3.76 8.48 -33.95
C HIS A 109 -4.72 9.63 -33.61
N ASP A 110 -4.55 10.28 -32.44
CA ASP A 110 -5.30 11.50 -32.10
C ASP A 110 -4.79 12.69 -32.95
N ILE A 111 -5.30 12.77 -34.20
CA ILE A 111 -4.96 13.82 -35.14
C ILE A 111 -5.31 15.20 -34.58
N VAL A 112 -6.41 15.29 -33.82
CA VAL A 112 -6.85 16.56 -33.21
C VAL A 112 -5.84 17.07 -32.20
N ALA A 113 -5.30 16.18 -31.38
CA ALA A 113 -4.24 16.51 -30.43
C ALA A 113 -2.98 17.02 -31.16
N LEU A 114 -2.57 16.32 -32.22
CA LEU A 114 -1.37 16.69 -33.00
C LEU A 114 -1.54 18.03 -33.72
N ASP A 115 -2.68 18.29 -34.31
CA ASP A 115 -2.96 19.57 -34.97
C ASP A 115 -3.01 20.75 -33.99
N ARG A 116 -3.59 20.55 -32.82
CA ARG A 116 -3.59 21.53 -31.76
C ARG A 116 -2.18 21.78 -31.21
N LEU A 117 -1.41 20.74 -31.03
CA LEU A 117 -0.02 20.83 -30.58
C LEU A 117 0.85 21.59 -31.61
N ARG A 118 0.66 21.33 -32.91
CA ARG A 118 1.33 22.08 -33.99
C ARG A 118 0.91 23.56 -34.00
N ALA A 119 -0.35 23.85 -33.75
CA ALA A 119 -0.83 25.24 -33.69
C ALA A 119 -0.18 26.04 -32.53
N GLU A 120 0.06 25.39 -31.39
CA GLU A 120 0.74 26.02 -30.24
C GLU A 120 2.25 26.19 -30.47
N LEU A 121 2.91 25.22 -31.09
CA LEU A 121 4.36 25.19 -31.24
C LEU A 121 4.89 25.94 -32.48
N GLY A 122 4.01 26.18 -33.46
CA GLY A 122 4.37 26.71 -34.76
C GLY A 122 4.79 25.63 -35.77
N PRO A 123 4.84 26.00 -37.08
CA PRO A 123 5.03 25.05 -38.18
C PRO A 123 6.43 24.44 -38.24
N ASP A 124 7.43 25.08 -37.62
CA ASP A 124 8.83 24.70 -37.74
C ASP A 124 9.24 23.62 -36.73
N VAL A 125 8.38 23.24 -35.81
CA VAL A 125 8.69 22.24 -34.77
C VAL A 125 8.32 20.83 -35.23
N HIS A 126 9.32 19.97 -35.34
CA HIS A 126 9.11 18.55 -35.61
C HIS A 126 8.68 17.79 -34.34
N ILE A 127 7.51 17.14 -34.39
CA ILE A 127 6.97 16.37 -33.28
C ILE A 127 7.34 14.90 -33.48
N GLU A 128 8.04 14.33 -32.51
CA GLU A 128 8.36 12.90 -32.43
C GLU A 128 7.53 12.24 -31.33
N LEU A 129 6.79 11.21 -31.69
CA LEU A 129 5.85 10.54 -30.78
C LEU A 129 6.50 9.36 -30.06
N ARG A 130 6.11 9.21 -28.80
CA ARG A 130 6.35 8.03 -27.96
C ARG A 130 5.02 7.53 -27.43
N LEU A 131 4.83 6.21 -27.37
CA LEU A 131 3.65 5.64 -26.74
C LEU A 131 3.89 5.46 -25.24
N ALA A 132 2.91 5.85 -24.44
CA ALA A 132 2.90 5.64 -22.99
C ALA A 132 1.55 5.13 -22.53
N GLY A 133 1.51 4.48 -21.37
CA GLY A 133 0.27 4.04 -20.75
C GLY A 133 -0.63 5.22 -20.37
N GLU A 134 -1.94 5.06 -20.54
CA GLU A 134 -2.90 6.14 -20.27
C GLU A 134 -2.88 6.59 -18.80
N GLY A 135 -2.81 5.64 -17.86
CA GLY A 135 -2.67 5.92 -16.44
C GLY A 135 -1.32 6.53 -16.08
N GLU A 136 -0.22 6.09 -16.73
CA GLU A 136 1.12 6.68 -16.57
C GLU A 136 1.13 8.15 -17.01
N LEU A 137 0.51 8.47 -18.14
CA LEU A 137 0.40 9.83 -18.67
C LEU A 137 -0.36 10.76 -17.73
N GLY A 138 -1.50 10.31 -17.21
CA GLY A 138 -2.27 11.10 -16.24
C GLY A 138 -1.41 11.50 -15.03
N ARG A 139 -0.71 10.53 -14.45
CA ARG A 139 0.19 10.76 -13.31
C ARG A 139 1.33 11.72 -13.63
N ALA A 140 1.98 11.51 -14.76
CA ALA A 140 3.10 12.35 -15.19
C ALA A 140 2.66 13.78 -15.52
N ILE A 141 1.51 13.97 -16.16
CA ILE A 141 0.94 15.30 -16.43
C ILE A 141 0.67 16.05 -15.12
N ASP A 142 0.00 15.41 -14.16
CA ASP A 142 -0.27 16.02 -12.86
C ASP A 142 1.03 16.31 -12.08
N GLN A 143 2.04 15.46 -12.19
CA GLN A 143 3.35 15.65 -11.58
C GLN A 143 4.10 16.85 -12.17
N HIS A 144 4.11 16.99 -13.50
CA HIS A 144 4.91 18.03 -14.18
C HIS A 144 4.18 19.35 -14.39
N TYR A 145 2.86 19.33 -14.55
CA TYR A 145 2.01 20.51 -14.67
C TYR A 145 1.26 20.89 -13.39
N GLY A 146 1.30 20.05 -12.34
CA GLY A 146 0.49 20.13 -11.12
C GLY A 146 0.74 21.35 -10.22
N GLN A 147 1.19 22.47 -10.77
CA GLN A 147 1.25 23.77 -10.11
C GLN A 147 0.21 24.75 -10.67
N ALA A 148 -1.00 24.31 -10.86
CA ALA A 148 -2.10 25.25 -11.04
C ALA A 148 -2.59 25.71 -9.67
N SER A 149 -2.18 26.88 -9.24
CA SER A 149 -2.42 27.53 -7.95
C SER A 149 -1.86 26.69 -6.78
N SER A 150 -0.73 27.09 -6.26
CA SER A 150 -0.14 26.38 -5.11
C SER A 150 -1.15 26.33 -3.96
N ILE A 151 -1.16 25.29 -3.15
CA ILE A 151 -2.03 25.22 -1.97
C ILE A 151 -1.85 26.50 -1.12
N GLU A 152 -0.66 27.07 -1.11
CA GLU A 152 -0.32 28.34 -0.46
C GLU A 152 -1.14 29.51 -0.98
N GLU A 153 -1.35 29.61 -2.29
CA GLU A 153 -2.17 30.68 -2.90
C GLU A 153 -3.65 30.50 -2.57
N LEU A 154 -4.14 29.24 -2.61
CA LEU A 154 -5.51 28.92 -2.23
C LEU A 154 -5.78 29.22 -0.76
N VAL A 155 -4.83 28.89 0.13
CA VAL A 155 -4.91 29.19 1.56
C VAL A 155 -4.91 30.71 1.78
N ARG A 156 -3.98 31.46 1.18
CA ARG A 156 -3.94 32.93 1.31
C ARG A 156 -5.25 33.57 0.83
N ALA A 157 -5.76 33.13 -0.31
CA ALA A 157 -7.03 33.65 -0.84
C ALA A 157 -8.20 33.35 0.12
N LEU A 158 -8.24 32.16 0.73
CA LEU A 158 -9.27 31.78 1.69
C LEU A 158 -9.15 32.60 3.00
N GLU A 159 -7.94 32.78 3.52
CA GLU A 159 -7.68 33.54 4.74
C GLU A 159 -7.95 35.04 4.55
N GLN A 160 -7.56 35.63 3.41
CA GLN A 160 -7.86 37.03 3.06
C GLN A 160 -9.37 37.29 2.98
N ARG A 161 -10.11 36.33 2.38
CA ARG A 161 -11.58 36.40 2.34
C ARG A 161 -12.19 36.39 3.73
N ASN A 162 -11.71 35.54 4.62
CA ASN A 162 -12.25 35.37 5.97
C ASN A 162 -11.78 36.43 6.97
N GLY A 163 -10.72 37.19 6.66
CA GLY A 163 -10.19 38.31 7.48
C GLY A 163 -10.74 39.70 7.13
N GLY A 164 -11.48 39.81 6.03
CA GLY A 164 -12.05 41.09 5.58
C GLY A 164 -13.38 41.45 6.25
N THR A 165 -13.58 42.72 6.61
CA THR A 165 -14.83 43.25 7.23
C THR A 165 -16.00 43.41 6.24
N ALA A 166 -15.78 43.20 4.95
CA ALA A 166 -16.81 43.15 3.92
C ALA A 166 -17.15 41.70 3.61
N SER A 167 -18.44 41.35 3.69
CA SER A 167 -18.95 40.04 3.31
C SER A 167 -18.72 39.81 1.79
N PRO A 168 -17.61 39.21 1.35
CA PRO A 168 -17.46 38.85 -0.05
C PRO A 168 -18.33 37.62 -0.32
N ALA A 169 -18.92 37.58 -1.49
CA ALA A 169 -19.69 36.45 -1.95
C ALA A 169 -18.89 35.16 -1.65
N ARG A 170 -19.52 34.20 -0.95
CA ARG A 170 -18.92 32.87 -0.72
C ARG A 170 -18.56 32.30 -2.08
N ASP A 171 -17.27 32.12 -2.34
CA ASP A 171 -16.82 31.37 -3.51
C ASP A 171 -16.65 29.90 -3.12
N PRO A 172 -17.67 29.07 -3.34
CA PRO A 172 -17.60 27.65 -3.01
C PRO A 172 -16.49 26.92 -3.80
N GLN A 173 -16.11 27.48 -4.97
CA GLN A 173 -15.07 26.87 -5.82
C GLN A 173 -13.69 26.96 -5.18
N LEU A 174 -13.41 28.01 -4.39
CA LEU A 174 -12.13 28.15 -3.70
C LEU A 174 -11.93 27.05 -2.64
N VAL A 175 -12.97 26.78 -1.85
CA VAL A 175 -12.96 25.71 -0.83
C VAL A 175 -12.85 24.33 -1.49
N MET A 176 -13.60 24.12 -2.58
CA MET A 176 -13.55 22.87 -3.35
C MET A 176 -12.14 22.61 -3.87
N ARG A 177 -11.53 23.61 -4.53
CA ARG A 177 -10.17 23.52 -5.07
C ARG A 177 -9.12 23.25 -3.97
N LEU A 178 -9.28 23.90 -2.80
CA LEU A 178 -8.36 23.70 -1.69
C LEU A 178 -8.47 22.26 -1.12
N VAL A 179 -9.68 21.75 -0.90
CA VAL A 179 -9.89 20.38 -0.43
C VAL A 179 -9.33 19.38 -1.44
N ASP A 180 -9.65 19.53 -2.72
CA ASP A 180 -9.17 18.64 -3.78
C ASP A 180 -7.63 18.65 -3.86
N ALA A 181 -7.00 19.83 -3.73
CA ALA A 181 -5.55 19.98 -3.70
C ALA A 181 -4.91 19.32 -2.45
N LEU A 182 -5.54 19.45 -1.27
CA LEU A 182 -5.06 18.81 -0.04
C LEU A 182 -5.16 17.28 -0.11
N LEU A 183 -6.23 16.74 -0.69
CA LEU A 183 -6.39 15.30 -0.92
C LEU A 183 -5.33 14.78 -1.91
N ALA A 184 -5.11 15.51 -2.99
CA ALA A 184 -4.11 15.17 -4.00
C ALA A 184 -2.68 15.24 -3.43
N ASP A 185 -2.34 16.27 -2.66
CA ASP A 185 -1.03 16.42 -1.99
C ASP A 185 -0.77 15.24 -1.02
N ALA A 186 -1.75 14.88 -0.20
CA ALA A 186 -1.63 13.76 0.72
C ALA A 186 -1.38 12.44 -0.02
N ALA A 187 -2.14 12.16 -1.09
CA ALA A 187 -1.99 10.95 -1.91
C ALA A 187 -0.64 10.91 -2.64
N SER A 188 -0.21 12.03 -3.24
CA SER A 188 1.07 12.14 -3.97
C SER A 188 2.29 11.94 -3.07
N ARG A 189 2.23 12.44 -1.83
CA ARG A 189 3.26 12.24 -0.79
C ARG A 189 3.26 10.84 -0.20
N GLY A 190 2.33 9.98 -0.60
CA GLY A 190 2.20 8.63 -0.08
C GLY A 190 1.76 8.57 1.38
N ALA A 191 0.97 9.54 1.83
CA ALA A 191 0.37 9.50 3.14
C ALA A 191 -0.58 8.29 3.27
N SER A 192 -0.62 7.68 4.44
CA SER A 192 -1.64 6.68 4.79
C SER A 192 -2.88 7.32 5.38
N ASP A 193 -2.71 8.43 6.11
CA ASP A 193 -3.81 9.14 6.74
C ASP A 193 -3.58 10.66 6.63
N LEU A 194 -4.66 11.41 6.45
CA LEU A 194 -4.73 12.86 6.46
C LEU A 194 -5.63 13.28 7.63
N HIS A 195 -5.12 14.14 8.49
CA HIS A 195 -5.80 14.62 9.69
C HIS A 195 -6.08 16.10 9.59
N PHE A 196 -7.32 16.50 9.87
CA PHE A 196 -7.76 17.87 10.08
C PHE A 196 -8.15 18.03 11.54
N GLU A 197 -7.38 18.79 12.28
CA GLU A 197 -7.48 18.90 13.73
C GLU A 197 -7.70 20.37 14.12
N PRO A 198 -8.94 20.76 14.46
CA PRO A 198 -9.23 22.11 14.95
C PRO A 198 -8.66 22.32 16.35
N GLU A 199 -7.92 23.39 16.51
CA GLU A 199 -7.37 23.90 17.77
C GLU A 199 -8.05 25.20 18.18
N ALA A 200 -7.69 25.77 19.32
CA ALA A 200 -8.29 27.01 19.82
C ALA A 200 -8.20 28.18 18.82
N GLY A 201 -7.08 28.37 18.13
CA GLY A 201 -6.83 29.50 17.23
C GLY A 201 -6.57 29.11 15.77
N PHE A 202 -6.35 27.87 15.46
CA PHE A 202 -5.96 27.42 14.12
C PHE A 202 -6.47 26.03 13.82
N LEU A 203 -6.47 25.65 12.53
CA LEU A 203 -6.67 24.29 12.05
C LEU A 203 -5.30 23.70 11.79
N ARG A 204 -4.98 22.58 12.43
CA ARG A 204 -3.77 21.80 12.15
C ARG A 204 -4.07 20.75 11.10
N ILE A 205 -3.25 20.68 10.05
CA ILE A 205 -3.30 19.61 9.05
C ILE A 205 -2.05 18.76 9.16
N ARG A 206 -2.24 17.45 9.38
CA ARG A 206 -1.14 16.48 9.50
C ARG A 206 -1.31 15.35 8.50
N HIS A 207 -0.20 14.88 7.97
CA HIS A 207 -0.11 13.64 7.20
C HIS A 207 0.58 12.56 8.03
N ARG A 208 0.07 11.35 7.94
CA ARG A 208 0.81 10.17 8.42
C ARG A 208 1.56 9.59 7.22
N ILE A 209 2.87 9.72 7.21
CA ILE A 209 3.73 9.21 6.13
C ILE A 209 4.71 8.21 6.76
N ASP A 210 4.79 7.02 6.19
CA ASP A 210 5.63 5.93 6.71
C ASP A 210 5.39 5.65 8.22
N GLY A 211 4.13 5.78 8.67
CA GLY A 211 3.71 5.54 10.06
C GLY A 211 3.94 6.72 11.03
N ALA A 212 4.62 7.79 10.60
CA ALA A 212 4.87 8.97 11.44
C ALA A 212 3.91 10.13 11.09
N LEU A 213 3.24 10.70 12.09
CA LEU A 213 2.45 11.92 11.94
C LEU A 213 3.35 13.14 11.84
N ARG A 214 3.05 14.01 10.87
CA ARG A 214 3.75 15.27 10.66
C ARG A 214 2.77 16.38 10.34
N GLN A 215 2.96 17.53 10.96
CA GLN A 215 2.26 18.74 10.56
C GLN A 215 2.79 19.20 9.21
N VAL A 216 1.89 19.34 8.25
CA VAL A 216 2.21 19.82 6.92
C VAL A 216 1.73 21.25 6.71
N ARG A 217 0.65 21.63 7.42
CA ARG A 217 0.06 22.96 7.32
C ARG A 217 -0.63 23.36 8.62
N ALA A 218 -0.80 24.69 8.77
CA ALA A 218 -1.71 25.29 9.72
C ALA A 218 -2.49 26.40 8.98
N LEU A 219 -3.79 26.47 9.17
CA LEU A 219 -4.68 27.48 8.60
C LEU A 219 -5.37 28.22 9.72
N HIS A 220 -5.82 29.45 9.44
CA HIS A 220 -6.64 30.19 10.38
C HIS A 220 -7.95 29.42 10.68
N ARG A 221 -8.37 29.38 11.95
CA ARG A 221 -9.56 28.62 12.40
C ARG A 221 -10.83 28.95 11.62
N ALA A 222 -10.99 30.21 11.18
CA ALA A 222 -12.17 30.63 10.41
C ALA A 222 -12.36 29.85 9.09
N CYS A 223 -11.33 29.18 8.57
CA CYS A 223 -11.45 28.37 7.36
C CYS A 223 -12.09 26.99 7.63
N TRP A 224 -12.08 26.54 8.90
CA TRP A 224 -12.46 25.16 9.23
C TRP A 224 -13.92 24.81 8.92
N PRO A 225 -14.92 25.62 9.27
CA PRO A 225 -16.33 25.23 9.06
C PRO A 225 -16.65 24.90 7.61
N GLU A 226 -16.12 25.68 6.65
CA GLU A 226 -16.36 25.45 5.23
C GLU A 226 -15.64 24.22 4.70
N LEU A 227 -14.40 23.97 5.18
CA LEU A 227 -13.64 22.76 4.83
C LEU A 227 -14.31 21.51 5.38
N ALA A 228 -14.79 21.54 6.64
CA ALA A 228 -15.50 20.43 7.26
C ALA A 228 -16.79 20.07 6.51
N VAL A 229 -17.61 21.07 6.17
CA VAL A 229 -18.82 20.89 5.37
C VAL A 229 -18.47 20.24 4.01
N ARG A 230 -17.44 20.73 3.32
CA ARG A 230 -17.03 20.16 2.02
C ARG A 230 -16.59 18.71 2.15
N LEU A 231 -15.79 18.38 3.17
CA LEU A 231 -15.35 17.02 3.43
C LEU A 231 -16.53 16.08 3.74
N LYS A 232 -17.48 16.53 4.56
CA LYS A 232 -18.71 15.78 4.89
C LYS A 232 -19.58 15.55 3.66
N VAL A 233 -19.78 16.56 2.82
CA VAL A 233 -20.53 16.43 1.55
C VAL A 233 -19.86 15.39 0.64
N LEU A 234 -18.53 15.45 0.48
CA LEU A 234 -17.79 14.48 -0.33
C LEU A 234 -17.90 13.07 0.22
N ALA A 235 -17.96 12.93 1.55
CA ALA A 235 -18.03 11.64 2.24
C ALA A 235 -19.47 11.09 2.38
N GLY A 236 -20.50 11.81 1.92
CA GLY A 236 -21.90 11.43 2.05
C GLY A 236 -22.43 11.47 3.49
N MET A 237 -21.84 12.34 4.34
CA MET A 237 -22.20 12.49 5.75
C MET A 237 -23.24 13.60 5.96
N ASP A 238 -23.94 13.53 7.09
CA ASP A 238 -24.86 14.59 7.52
C ASP A 238 -24.09 15.85 7.95
N ILE A 239 -24.27 16.95 7.21
CA ILE A 239 -23.63 18.22 7.48
C ILE A 239 -24.26 19.00 8.65
N ALA A 240 -25.49 18.66 9.03
CA ALA A 240 -26.20 19.31 10.14
C ALA A 240 -25.83 18.69 11.51
N GLU A 241 -25.39 17.44 11.53
CA GLU A 241 -24.97 16.76 12.76
C GLU A 241 -23.46 16.94 12.97
N SER A 242 -23.08 17.59 14.07
CA SER A 242 -21.68 17.88 14.44
C SER A 242 -21.31 17.40 15.84
N ARG A 243 -22.27 16.77 16.55
CA ARG A 243 -22.12 16.33 17.94
C ARG A 243 -21.93 14.82 18.07
N SER A 244 -22.16 14.07 17.01
CA SER A 244 -21.99 12.63 16.97
C SER A 244 -20.90 12.23 15.98
N PRO A 245 -20.12 11.17 16.25
CA PRO A 245 -19.18 10.60 15.27
C PRO A 245 -19.93 10.14 14.01
N GLN A 246 -19.29 10.30 12.86
CA GLN A 246 -19.81 9.82 11.59
C GLN A 246 -18.69 9.16 10.79
N ASP A 247 -19.05 8.15 10.00
CA ASP A 247 -18.19 7.47 9.05
C ASP A 247 -18.71 7.65 7.63
N GLY A 248 -17.80 7.79 6.67
CA GLY A 248 -18.15 7.95 5.26
C GLY A 248 -17.02 7.55 4.34
N ARG A 249 -17.25 7.71 3.02
CA ARG A 249 -16.26 7.39 1.99
C ARG A 249 -16.21 8.47 0.94
N ILE A 250 -15.00 8.77 0.46
CA ILE A 250 -14.77 9.64 -0.68
C ILE A 250 -14.07 8.81 -1.74
N SER A 251 -14.59 8.80 -2.97
CA SER A 251 -13.93 8.19 -4.12
C SER A 251 -13.66 9.26 -5.15
N VAL A 252 -12.40 9.53 -5.44
CA VAL A 252 -11.95 10.57 -6.39
C VAL A 252 -10.85 10.03 -7.29
N ALA A 253 -10.75 10.59 -8.49
CA ALA A 253 -9.63 10.31 -9.38
C ALA A 253 -8.50 11.33 -9.11
N ILE A 254 -7.36 10.85 -8.65
CA ILE A 254 -6.15 11.66 -8.44
C ILE A 254 -5.08 11.17 -9.41
N GLY A 255 -4.62 12.07 -10.30
CA GLY A 255 -3.66 11.70 -11.34
C GLY A 255 -4.17 10.60 -12.28
N GLY A 256 -5.46 10.60 -12.58
CA GLY A 256 -6.11 9.57 -13.41
C GLY A 256 -6.31 8.21 -12.72
N ARG A 257 -5.95 8.08 -11.42
CA ARG A 257 -6.12 6.86 -10.63
C ARG A 257 -7.31 7.01 -9.67
N PRO A 258 -8.11 5.97 -9.48
CA PRO A 258 -9.12 5.95 -8.43
C PRO A 258 -8.43 5.85 -7.06
N VAL A 259 -8.69 6.82 -6.19
CA VAL A 259 -8.23 6.82 -4.80
C VAL A 259 -9.46 6.91 -3.91
N ASP A 260 -9.59 5.97 -2.99
CA ASP A 260 -10.65 5.97 -2.01
C ASP A 260 -10.13 6.51 -0.67
N PHE A 261 -10.98 7.23 0.04
CA PHE A 261 -10.72 7.67 1.41
C PHE A 261 -11.84 7.17 2.31
N ARG A 262 -11.45 6.51 3.40
CA ARG A 262 -12.37 6.29 4.53
C ARG A 262 -12.26 7.50 5.43
N VAL A 263 -13.38 8.12 5.70
CA VAL A 263 -13.48 9.37 6.46
C VAL A 263 -14.19 9.09 7.76
N ALA A 264 -13.59 9.50 8.87
CA ALA A 264 -14.21 9.45 10.18
C ALA A 264 -14.21 10.84 10.80
N THR A 265 -15.33 11.26 11.39
CA THR A 265 -15.44 12.49 12.15
C THR A 265 -15.62 12.20 13.64
N GLN A 266 -15.01 13.03 14.47
CA GLN A 266 -15.12 12.95 15.92
C GLN A 266 -15.32 14.34 16.50
N PRO A 267 -16.41 14.60 17.24
CA PRO A 267 -16.59 15.85 17.97
C PRO A 267 -15.46 16.07 18.98
N THR A 268 -14.92 17.28 19.00
CA THR A 268 -13.90 17.71 19.96
C THR A 268 -14.24 19.09 20.55
N LEU A 269 -13.48 19.53 21.55
CA LEU A 269 -13.69 20.82 22.21
C LEU A 269 -13.68 22.02 21.24
N HIS A 270 -12.88 21.93 20.17
CA HIS A 270 -12.68 23.04 19.23
C HIS A 270 -13.38 22.86 17.88
N GLY A 271 -14.21 21.83 17.73
CA GLY A 271 -14.92 21.45 16.52
C GLY A 271 -14.73 19.99 16.17
N GLU A 272 -15.26 19.55 15.03
CA GLU A 272 -15.10 18.16 14.59
C GLU A 272 -13.67 17.92 14.10
N ASN A 273 -13.03 16.91 14.64
CA ASN A 273 -11.79 16.36 14.10
C ASN A 273 -12.15 15.43 12.93
N ILE A 274 -11.48 15.55 11.80
CA ILE A 274 -11.74 14.71 10.62
C ILE A 274 -10.45 13.99 10.25
N VAL A 275 -10.53 12.67 10.13
CA VAL A 275 -9.42 11.81 9.70
C VAL A 275 -9.82 11.08 8.43
N LEU A 276 -8.96 11.15 7.42
CA LEU A 276 -9.14 10.42 6.18
C LEU A 276 -8.04 9.39 6.03
N ARG A 277 -8.40 8.10 5.97
CA ARG A 277 -7.48 7.03 5.60
C ARG A 277 -7.47 6.86 4.09
N ILE A 278 -6.30 6.92 3.50
CA ILE A 278 -6.08 6.84 2.05
C ILE A 278 -5.96 5.38 1.64
N LEU A 279 -6.84 4.93 0.75
CA LEU A 279 -6.86 3.60 0.17
C LEU A 279 -6.47 3.73 -1.31
N ASP A 280 -5.17 3.66 -1.58
CA ASP A 280 -4.63 3.73 -2.94
C ASP A 280 -4.61 2.31 -3.53
N ARG A 281 -5.54 2.03 -4.45
CA ARG A 281 -5.70 0.72 -5.07
C ARG A 281 -4.50 0.32 -5.93
N ASP A 282 -3.77 1.30 -6.47
CA ASP A 282 -2.61 1.06 -7.33
C ASP A 282 -1.30 0.82 -6.55
N LYS A 283 -1.29 0.99 -5.24
CA LYS A 283 -0.15 0.57 -4.41
C LYS A 283 0.04 -0.95 -4.37
N GLY A 284 -0.69 -1.61 -5.21
CA GLY A 284 -0.48 -2.93 -5.73
C GLY A 284 -0.21 -4.03 -4.70
N ILE A 285 -0.54 -5.22 -5.06
CA ILE A 285 -0.11 -6.43 -4.38
C ILE A 285 1.42 -6.44 -4.43
N VAL A 286 2.06 -6.41 -3.28
CA VAL A 286 3.51 -6.60 -3.19
C VAL A 286 3.80 -8.05 -3.56
N PRO A 287 4.59 -8.35 -4.62
CA PRO A 287 4.96 -9.73 -4.90
C PRO A 287 5.63 -10.39 -3.70
N LEU A 288 5.38 -11.69 -3.48
CA LEU A 288 5.92 -12.42 -2.33
C LEU A 288 7.44 -12.25 -2.17
N ALA A 289 8.18 -12.28 -3.30
CA ALA A 289 9.62 -12.06 -3.35
C ALA A 289 10.05 -10.64 -2.92
N ALA A 290 9.15 -9.65 -2.99
CA ALA A 290 9.42 -8.25 -2.64
C ALA A 290 9.06 -7.92 -1.17
N LEU A 291 8.56 -8.87 -0.38
CA LEU A 291 8.31 -8.68 1.06
C LEU A 291 9.59 -8.43 1.86
N GLY A 292 10.75 -8.67 1.27
CA GLY A 292 12.07 -8.46 1.87
C GLY A 292 12.46 -9.54 2.87
N LEU A 293 11.93 -10.74 2.75
CA LEU A 293 12.33 -11.91 3.53
C LEU A 293 13.79 -12.28 3.22
N THR A 294 14.49 -12.84 4.19
CA THR A 294 15.78 -13.49 3.93
C THR A 294 15.56 -14.78 3.14
N PRO A 295 16.57 -15.32 2.44
CA PRO A 295 16.44 -16.61 1.76
C PRO A 295 15.90 -17.72 2.70
N THR A 296 16.43 -17.82 3.92
CA THR A 296 15.95 -18.78 4.93
C THR A 296 14.47 -18.57 5.27
N GLN A 297 14.05 -17.32 5.52
CA GLN A 297 12.65 -17.01 5.80
C GLN A 297 11.74 -17.28 4.59
N ALA A 298 12.21 -17.03 3.38
CA ALA A 298 11.47 -17.35 2.16
C ALA A 298 11.28 -18.87 2.00
N ASP A 299 12.32 -19.67 2.28
CA ASP A 299 12.25 -21.13 2.26
C ASP A 299 11.33 -21.67 3.36
N GLU A 300 11.34 -21.07 4.56
CA GLU A 300 10.44 -21.42 5.65
C GLU A 300 8.97 -21.12 5.26
N LEU A 301 8.73 -19.94 4.72
CA LEU A 301 7.39 -19.59 4.23
C LEU A 301 6.93 -20.50 3.10
N ALA A 302 7.80 -20.78 2.13
CA ALA A 302 7.49 -21.70 1.03
C ALA A 302 7.10 -23.10 1.53
N ARG A 303 7.80 -23.63 2.55
CA ARG A 303 7.46 -24.92 3.19
C ARG A 303 6.10 -24.88 3.89
N ILE A 304 5.74 -23.76 4.54
CA ILE A 304 4.42 -23.58 5.15
C ILE A 304 3.34 -23.54 4.06
N LEU A 305 3.56 -22.79 2.98
CA LEU A 305 2.59 -22.61 1.89
C LEU A 305 2.42 -23.88 1.03
N ALA A 306 3.41 -24.77 1.03
CA ALA A 306 3.33 -26.06 0.31
C ALA A 306 2.45 -27.10 1.02
N ARG A 307 2.03 -26.88 2.27
CA ARG A 307 1.10 -27.77 2.95
C ARG A 307 -0.31 -27.59 2.37
N PRO A 308 -1.00 -28.68 2.03
CA PRO A 308 -2.32 -28.61 1.40
C PRO A 308 -3.40 -28.09 2.36
N GLU A 309 -3.20 -28.24 3.66
CA GLU A 309 -4.17 -27.94 4.71
C GLU A 309 -3.49 -27.39 5.97
N GLY A 310 -4.27 -26.79 6.83
CA GLY A 310 -3.85 -26.31 8.13
C GLY A 310 -4.03 -24.81 8.31
N LEU A 311 -3.79 -24.33 9.53
CA LEU A 311 -3.94 -22.95 9.93
C LEU A 311 -2.60 -22.22 9.92
N VAL A 312 -2.51 -21.11 9.22
CA VAL A 312 -1.38 -20.18 9.22
C VAL A 312 -1.82 -18.86 9.85
N LEU A 313 -1.08 -18.40 10.86
CA LEU A 313 -1.37 -17.15 11.54
C LEU A 313 -0.36 -16.06 11.17
N VAL A 314 -0.88 -14.87 10.84
CA VAL A 314 -0.07 -13.66 10.69
C VAL A 314 -0.40 -12.71 11.83
N VAL A 315 0.58 -12.49 12.73
CA VAL A 315 0.37 -11.76 13.97
C VAL A 315 1.16 -10.44 14.00
N GLY A 316 0.69 -9.52 14.80
CA GLY A 316 1.31 -8.21 14.99
C GLY A 316 0.29 -7.11 15.30
N PRO A 317 0.74 -5.92 15.72
CA PRO A 317 -0.15 -4.79 15.98
C PRO A 317 -0.78 -4.26 14.69
N THR A 318 -1.75 -3.37 14.85
CA THR A 318 -2.33 -2.61 13.73
C THR A 318 -1.24 -1.84 13.00
N GLY A 319 -1.26 -1.88 11.67
CA GLY A 319 -0.27 -1.21 10.83
C GLY A 319 1.07 -1.93 10.70
N SER A 320 1.21 -3.19 11.16
CA SER A 320 2.43 -3.99 10.96
C SER A 320 2.56 -4.58 9.55
N GLY A 321 1.55 -4.41 8.68
CA GLY A 321 1.56 -4.90 7.30
C GLY A 321 0.96 -6.30 7.11
N LYS A 322 0.22 -6.83 8.09
CA LYS A 322 -0.40 -8.17 8.03
C LYS A 322 -1.21 -8.38 6.75
N THR A 323 -2.11 -7.45 6.43
CA THR A 323 -2.95 -7.51 5.23
C THR A 323 -2.11 -7.55 3.95
N THR A 324 -1.06 -6.72 3.86
CA THR A 324 -0.15 -6.73 2.70
C THR A 324 0.51 -8.09 2.51
N THR A 325 1.02 -8.68 3.60
CA THR A 325 1.65 -10.01 3.56
C THR A 325 0.64 -11.09 3.17
N LEU A 326 -0.56 -11.08 3.78
CA LEU A 326 -1.62 -12.02 3.44
C LEU A 326 -2.06 -11.90 1.98
N TYR A 327 -2.27 -10.69 1.48
CA TYR A 327 -2.64 -10.47 0.10
C TYR A 327 -1.53 -10.89 -0.87
N SER A 328 -0.25 -10.72 -0.49
CA SER A 328 0.89 -11.24 -1.26
C SER A 328 0.89 -12.77 -1.31
N ILE A 329 0.57 -13.41 -0.18
CA ILE A 329 0.45 -14.88 -0.09
C ILE A 329 -0.74 -15.36 -0.93
N LEU A 330 -1.92 -14.78 -0.76
CA LEU A 330 -3.12 -15.18 -1.51
C LEU A 330 -2.93 -15.00 -3.01
N ASN A 331 -2.33 -13.91 -3.44
CA ASN A 331 -2.03 -13.68 -4.85
C ASN A 331 -1.02 -14.69 -5.42
N HIS A 332 -0.08 -15.15 -4.59
CA HIS A 332 0.86 -16.20 -4.97
C HIS A 332 0.17 -17.57 -5.11
N LEU A 333 -0.79 -17.88 -4.26
CA LEU A 333 -1.55 -19.13 -4.26
C LEU A 333 -2.69 -19.15 -5.28
N SER A 334 -3.21 -17.96 -5.65
CA SER A 334 -4.35 -17.84 -6.57
C SER A 334 -3.93 -18.20 -7.99
N THR A 335 -4.44 -19.34 -8.46
CA THR A 335 -4.30 -19.83 -9.83
C THR A 335 -5.68 -20.19 -10.38
N GLU A 336 -5.79 -20.53 -11.65
CA GLU A 336 -7.05 -20.99 -12.24
C GLU A 336 -7.58 -22.29 -11.60
N ALA A 337 -6.70 -23.08 -10.96
CA ALA A 337 -7.03 -24.35 -10.34
C ALA A 337 -7.33 -24.25 -8.84
N VAL A 338 -7.23 -23.05 -8.23
CA VAL A 338 -7.36 -22.87 -6.77
C VAL A 338 -8.48 -21.88 -6.46
N ASN A 339 -9.48 -22.30 -5.70
CA ASN A 339 -10.57 -21.46 -5.24
C ASN A 339 -10.20 -20.73 -3.95
N VAL A 340 -9.82 -19.45 -4.07
CA VAL A 340 -9.42 -18.59 -2.94
C VAL A 340 -10.58 -17.72 -2.51
N MET A 341 -10.95 -17.79 -1.24
CA MET A 341 -12.05 -17.03 -0.65
C MET A 341 -11.62 -16.29 0.61
N THR A 342 -12.18 -15.11 0.85
CA THR A 342 -11.85 -14.30 2.03
C THR A 342 -13.08 -13.80 2.77
N LEU A 343 -12.91 -13.58 4.08
CA LEU A 343 -13.82 -12.86 4.97
C LEU A 343 -13.05 -11.72 5.63
N GLU A 344 -13.47 -10.48 5.43
CA GLU A 344 -12.70 -9.31 5.84
C GLU A 344 -13.60 -8.21 6.45
N ASP A 345 -13.07 -7.45 7.40
CA ASP A 345 -13.76 -6.34 8.06
C ASP A 345 -12.88 -5.07 8.09
N PRO A 346 -13.02 -4.25 7.06
CA PRO A 346 -13.59 -4.51 5.74
C PRO A 346 -12.53 -4.99 4.73
N VAL A 347 -12.96 -5.30 3.49
CA VAL A 347 -12.04 -5.50 2.35
C VAL A 347 -11.24 -4.23 2.11
N GLU A 348 -9.90 -4.32 2.10
CA GLU A 348 -9.03 -3.15 1.91
C GLU A 348 -9.00 -2.70 0.45
N TYR A 349 -8.79 -3.64 -0.48
CA TYR A 349 -8.90 -3.42 -1.93
C TYR A 349 -9.21 -4.73 -2.65
N PRO A 350 -9.86 -4.67 -3.82
CA PRO A 350 -10.24 -5.87 -4.56
C PRO A 350 -9.01 -6.59 -5.12
N LEU A 351 -9.01 -7.91 -5.04
CA LEU A 351 -8.03 -8.81 -5.62
C LEU A 351 -8.64 -9.55 -6.80
N ALA A 352 -7.96 -9.56 -7.94
CA ALA A 352 -8.39 -10.34 -9.08
C ALA A 352 -8.38 -11.84 -8.75
N MET A 353 -9.34 -12.60 -9.29
CA MET A 353 -9.46 -14.05 -9.11
C MET A 353 -9.77 -14.53 -7.68
N ILE A 354 -9.93 -13.64 -6.70
CA ILE A 354 -10.22 -13.96 -5.29
C ILE A 354 -11.64 -13.49 -4.93
N ARG A 355 -12.42 -14.35 -4.27
CA ARG A 355 -13.79 -14.06 -3.84
C ARG A 355 -13.74 -13.45 -2.45
N GLN A 356 -13.81 -12.12 -2.39
CA GLN A 356 -13.72 -11.38 -1.14
C GLN A 356 -15.11 -11.04 -0.62
N THR A 357 -15.40 -11.45 0.62
CA THR A 357 -16.66 -11.16 1.32
C THR A 357 -16.37 -10.22 2.48
N GLN A 358 -17.10 -9.11 2.52
CA GLN A 358 -17.03 -8.18 3.63
C GLN A 358 -18.03 -8.60 4.71
N VAL A 359 -17.53 -8.76 5.95
CA VAL A 359 -18.34 -8.98 7.16
C VAL A 359 -18.56 -7.65 7.90
N GLY A 360 -19.49 -7.61 8.83
CA GLY A 360 -19.78 -6.44 9.66
C GLY A 360 -21.27 -6.15 9.79
N GLU A 361 -21.63 -5.10 10.52
CA GLU A 361 -23.03 -4.75 10.83
C GLU A 361 -23.89 -4.54 9.57
N ALA A 362 -23.33 -3.90 8.54
CA ALA A 362 -24.06 -3.64 7.30
C ALA A 362 -24.43 -4.93 6.54
N SER A 363 -23.58 -5.95 6.58
CA SER A 363 -23.80 -7.25 5.93
C SER A 363 -24.61 -8.21 6.81
N ARG A 364 -24.77 -7.94 8.10
CA ARG A 364 -25.35 -8.84 9.11
C ARG A 364 -24.69 -10.22 9.11
N LEU A 365 -23.41 -10.28 8.75
CA LEU A 365 -22.60 -11.48 8.68
C LEU A 365 -21.41 -11.31 9.61
N ASP A 366 -21.24 -12.22 10.55
CA ASP A 366 -20.04 -12.31 11.38
C ASP A 366 -19.01 -13.27 10.76
N PHE A 367 -17.81 -13.34 11.34
CA PHE A 367 -16.75 -14.19 10.83
C PHE A 367 -17.08 -15.68 10.94
N ALA A 368 -17.67 -16.13 12.06
CA ALA A 368 -17.96 -17.54 12.26
C ALA A 368 -19.03 -18.07 11.31
N ASP A 369 -20.12 -17.32 11.13
CA ASP A 369 -21.18 -17.63 10.16
C ASP A 369 -20.65 -17.52 8.72
N GLY A 370 -19.79 -16.55 8.47
CA GLY A 370 -19.11 -16.41 7.20
C GLY A 370 -18.28 -17.65 6.84
N VAL A 371 -17.45 -18.18 7.74
CA VAL A 371 -16.68 -19.41 7.51
C VAL A 371 -17.62 -20.59 7.25
N ARG A 372 -18.71 -20.74 8.03
CA ARG A 372 -19.71 -21.80 7.77
C ARG A 372 -20.31 -21.71 6.35
N ALA A 373 -20.52 -20.48 5.87
CA ALA A 373 -21.03 -20.27 4.51
C ALA A 373 -19.97 -20.60 3.45
N LEU A 374 -18.72 -20.17 3.64
CA LEU A 374 -17.62 -20.41 2.71
C LEU A 374 -17.35 -21.92 2.52
N LEU A 375 -17.40 -22.72 3.59
CA LEU A 375 -17.20 -24.17 3.53
C LEU A 375 -18.20 -24.92 2.62
N ARG A 376 -19.27 -24.27 2.17
CA ARG A 376 -20.23 -24.79 1.18
C ARG A 376 -19.99 -24.27 -0.22
N GLN A 377 -18.93 -23.52 -0.45
CA GLN A 377 -18.58 -22.90 -1.72
C GLN A 377 -17.34 -23.54 -2.37
N ASP A 378 -16.98 -24.75 -1.93
CA ASP A 378 -15.82 -25.50 -2.43
C ASP A 378 -14.52 -24.70 -2.42
N PRO A 379 -14.11 -24.13 -1.27
CA PRO A 379 -12.87 -23.37 -1.17
C PRO A 379 -11.68 -24.30 -1.02
N ASP A 380 -10.52 -23.94 -1.61
CA ASP A 380 -9.23 -24.57 -1.30
C ASP A 380 -8.48 -23.75 -0.25
N VAL A 381 -8.54 -22.43 -0.38
CA VAL A 381 -7.84 -21.47 0.47
C VAL A 381 -8.82 -20.46 1.07
N ILE A 382 -8.79 -20.30 2.38
CA ILE A 382 -9.66 -19.38 3.12
C ILE A 382 -8.81 -18.35 3.87
N LEU A 383 -9.10 -17.06 3.68
CA LEU A 383 -8.59 -15.99 4.57
C LEU A 383 -9.68 -15.54 5.52
N ILE A 384 -9.37 -15.56 6.81
CA ILE A 384 -10.18 -14.93 7.87
C ILE A 384 -9.45 -13.67 8.31
N GLY A 385 -10.06 -12.50 8.07
CA GLY A 385 -9.43 -11.18 8.31
C GLY A 385 -8.82 -11.09 9.71
N GLU A 386 -9.56 -11.48 10.74
CA GLU A 386 -9.03 -11.59 12.10
C GLU A 386 -9.82 -12.58 12.95
N ILE A 387 -9.13 -13.16 13.94
CA ILE A 387 -9.72 -14.00 14.98
C ILE A 387 -9.83 -13.15 16.25
N ARG A 388 -11.08 -12.84 16.67
CA ARG A 388 -11.38 -12.04 17.86
C ARG A 388 -11.98 -12.88 19.00
N ASP A 389 -12.70 -13.94 18.67
CA ASP A 389 -13.55 -14.72 19.56
C ASP A 389 -13.40 -16.23 19.36
N ALA A 390 -13.97 -17.01 20.30
CA ALA A 390 -13.90 -18.47 20.30
C ALA A 390 -14.62 -19.12 19.11
N ASP A 391 -15.72 -18.54 18.65
CA ASP A 391 -16.52 -19.09 17.57
C ASP A 391 -15.76 -19.00 16.25
N THR A 392 -15.19 -17.82 15.93
CA THR A 392 -14.32 -17.62 14.76
C THR A 392 -13.10 -18.52 14.83
N ALA A 393 -12.42 -18.61 15.99
CA ALA A 393 -11.25 -19.45 16.18
C ALA A 393 -11.56 -20.94 15.95
N THR A 394 -12.69 -21.41 16.49
CA THR A 394 -13.17 -22.78 16.33
C THR A 394 -13.49 -23.08 14.86
N MET A 395 -14.13 -22.17 14.18
CA MET A 395 -14.49 -22.35 12.77
C MET A 395 -13.26 -22.34 11.85
N ALA A 396 -12.26 -21.46 12.13
CA ALA A 396 -10.98 -21.46 11.43
C ALA A 396 -10.27 -22.82 11.56
N LEU A 397 -10.24 -23.35 12.77
CA LEU A 397 -9.61 -24.63 13.05
C LEU A 397 -10.37 -25.80 12.40
N ARG A 398 -11.70 -25.79 12.42
CA ARG A 398 -12.52 -26.81 11.74
C ARG A 398 -12.30 -26.80 10.22
N ALA A 399 -12.20 -25.62 9.61
CA ALA A 399 -11.87 -25.51 8.19
C ALA A 399 -10.48 -26.13 7.90
N ALA A 400 -9.48 -25.84 8.73
CA ALA A 400 -8.15 -26.43 8.63
C ALA A 400 -8.17 -27.97 8.77
N LEU A 401 -8.94 -28.50 9.71
CA LEU A 401 -9.13 -29.94 9.94
C LEU A 401 -9.84 -30.68 8.80
N THR A 402 -10.59 -29.96 7.98
CA THR A 402 -11.38 -30.53 6.88
C THR A 402 -10.72 -30.37 5.51
N GLY A 403 -9.40 -30.19 5.47
CA GLY A 403 -8.62 -30.21 4.23
C GLY A 403 -8.40 -28.84 3.58
N HIS A 404 -8.67 -27.73 4.28
CA HIS A 404 -8.51 -26.39 3.72
C HIS A 404 -7.23 -25.71 4.23
N GLN A 405 -6.59 -24.93 3.39
CA GLN A 405 -5.52 -24.05 3.81
C GLN A 405 -6.12 -22.74 4.34
N VAL A 406 -5.99 -22.50 5.65
CA VAL A 406 -6.63 -21.36 6.33
C VAL A 406 -5.58 -20.34 6.76
N PHE A 407 -5.75 -19.09 6.35
CA PHE A 407 -4.96 -17.96 6.81
C PHE A 407 -5.79 -17.08 7.71
N ALA A 408 -5.21 -16.60 8.81
CA ALA A 408 -5.92 -15.65 9.67
C ALA A 408 -4.96 -14.65 10.30
N THR A 409 -5.47 -13.49 10.70
CA THR A 409 -4.71 -12.60 11.57
C THR A 409 -5.12 -12.76 13.03
N LEU A 410 -4.17 -12.50 13.91
CA LEU A 410 -4.38 -12.47 15.34
C LEU A 410 -3.56 -11.33 15.96
N HIS A 411 -4.11 -10.66 16.96
CA HIS A 411 -3.37 -9.67 17.71
C HIS A 411 -2.49 -10.35 18.76
N ALA A 412 -1.21 -10.54 18.43
CA ALA A 412 -0.17 -11.00 19.35
C ALA A 412 1.14 -10.26 19.07
N ASN A 413 2.01 -10.20 20.08
CA ASN A 413 3.27 -9.43 20.00
C ASN A 413 4.43 -10.21 19.38
N SER A 414 4.36 -11.54 19.35
CA SER A 414 5.37 -12.44 18.77
C SER A 414 4.72 -13.75 18.33
N VAL A 415 5.47 -14.56 17.58
CA VAL A 415 5.01 -15.91 17.18
C VAL A 415 4.67 -16.78 18.39
N PHE A 416 5.46 -16.71 19.45
CA PHE A 416 5.20 -17.47 20.69
C PHE A 416 4.04 -16.91 21.52
N GLY A 417 3.68 -15.64 21.34
CA GLY A 417 2.52 -15.00 21.97
C GLY A 417 1.19 -15.38 21.31
N ALA A 418 1.23 -15.96 20.12
CA ALA A 418 0.02 -16.39 19.42
C ALA A 418 -0.68 -17.56 20.12
N LEU A 419 0.08 -18.54 20.62
CA LEU A 419 -0.47 -19.73 21.27
C LEU A 419 -1.22 -19.41 22.56
N PRO A 420 -0.65 -18.70 23.55
CA PRO A 420 -1.41 -18.25 24.73
C PRO A 420 -2.66 -17.47 24.36
N ARG A 421 -2.57 -16.61 23.33
CA ARG A 421 -3.72 -15.82 22.89
C ARG A 421 -4.87 -16.66 22.34
N LEU A 422 -4.57 -17.71 21.57
CA LEU A 422 -5.59 -18.67 21.11
C LEU A 422 -6.23 -19.43 22.27
N VAL A 423 -5.43 -19.82 23.27
CA VAL A 423 -5.93 -20.46 24.49
C VAL A 423 -6.83 -19.52 25.29
N GLU A 424 -6.46 -18.26 25.46
CA GLU A 424 -7.30 -17.24 26.10
C GLU A 424 -8.65 -17.04 25.39
N ILE A 425 -8.66 -17.13 24.06
CA ILE A 425 -9.87 -17.06 23.23
C ILE A 425 -10.76 -18.29 23.45
N GLY A 426 -10.20 -19.40 23.96
CA GLY A 426 -10.96 -20.60 24.29
C GLY A 426 -10.61 -21.85 23.48
N LEU A 427 -9.56 -21.80 22.63
CA LEU A 427 -9.12 -22.99 21.91
C LEU A 427 -8.31 -23.93 22.81
N ALA A 428 -8.64 -25.20 22.76
CA ALA A 428 -7.86 -26.22 23.44
C ALA A 428 -6.52 -26.45 22.70
N PRO A 429 -5.36 -26.46 23.40
CA PRO A 429 -4.06 -26.66 22.76
C PRO A 429 -3.95 -27.98 21.98
N GLU A 430 -4.65 -29.01 22.44
CA GLU A 430 -4.69 -30.31 21.78
C GLU A 430 -5.31 -30.28 20.38
N LEU A 431 -6.20 -29.30 20.14
CA LEU A 431 -6.80 -29.06 18.83
C LEU A 431 -5.89 -28.22 17.90
N LEU A 432 -4.98 -27.45 18.49
CA LEU A 432 -4.00 -26.67 17.72
C LEU A 432 -2.89 -27.56 17.20
N ALA A 433 -2.48 -28.54 17.98
CA ALA A 433 -1.44 -29.50 17.58
C ALA A 433 -1.87 -30.27 16.31
N GLY A 434 -0.95 -30.36 15.36
CA GLY A 434 -1.20 -30.97 14.05
C GLY A 434 -1.95 -30.10 13.04
N ASN A 435 -2.63 -29.04 13.50
CA ASN A 435 -3.43 -28.17 12.63
C ASN A 435 -2.83 -26.77 12.42
N LEU A 436 -2.06 -26.27 13.38
CA LEU A 436 -1.30 -25.03 13.23
C LEU A 436 -0.03 -25.33 12.44
N THR A 437 0.07 -24.81 11.22
CA THR A 437 1.20 -25.10 10.30
C THR A 437 2.30 -24.07 10.38
N GLY A 438 1.98 -22.83 10.75
CA GLY A 438 2.96 -21.79 10.89
C GLY A 438 2.42 -20.52 11.52
N VAL A 439 3.33 -19.76 12.14
CA VAL A 439 3.03 -18.45 12.69
C VAL A 439 4.06 -17.44 12.18
N LEU A 440 3.59 -16.34 11.60
CA LEU A 440 4.42 -15.22 11.15
C LEU A 440 4.14 -14.03 12.05
N SER A 441 5.17 -13.37 12.57
CA SER A 441 5.01 -12.09 13.26
C SER A 441 5.84 -11.03 12.57
N GLN A 442 5.29 -9.82 12.46
CA GLN A 442 5.97 -8.75 11.73
C GLN A 442 5.74 -7.37 12.32
N ARG A 443 6.71 -6.49 12.05
CA ARG A 443 6.67 -5.05 12.30
C ARG A 443 7.13 -4.31 11.08
N LEU A 444 6.67 -3.07 10.90
CA LEU A 444 7.20 -2.17 9.87
C LEU A 444 8.14 -1.16 10.50
N VAL A 445 9.33 -1.05 9.93
CA VAL A 445 10.31 0.00 10.21
C VAL A 445 10.48 0.89 8.99
N ARG A 446 10.81 2.16 9.21
CA ARG A 446 11.09 3.09 8.10
C ARG A 446 12.43 2.75 7.48
N ARG A 447 12.46 2.76 6.16
CA ARG A 447 13.67 2.55 5.38
C ARG A 447 14.48 3.84 5.33
N LEU A 448 15.78 3.76 5.61
CA LEU A 448 16.69 4.89 5.42
C LEU A 448 16.70 5.36 3.96
N CYS A 449 16.68 6.65 3.77
CA CYS A 449 16.77 7.24 2.44
C CYS A 449 18.12 6.91 1.82
N GLN A 450 18.15 6.23 0.70
CA GLN A 450 19.38 5.80 0.05
C GLN A 450 20.23 6.98 -0.43
N SER A 451 19.59 8.12 -0.75
CA SER A 451 20.30 9.32 -1.22
C SER A 451 21.00 10.12 -0.13
N CYS A 452 20.64 9.95 1.14
CA CYS A 452 21.20 10.79 2.22
C CYS A 452 21.56 10.03 3.51
N ARG A 453 21.43 8.69 3.56
CA ARG A 453 21.93 7.94 4.71
C ARG A 453 23.44 8.12 4.82
N ALA A 454 23.94 8.40 6.01
CA ALA A 454 25.36 8.54 6.26
C ALA A 454 25.86 7.48 7.23
N PRO A 455 26.99 6.83 6.96
CA PRO A 455 27.63 5.93 7.92
C PRO A 455 28.27 6.75 9.05
N GLY A 456 28.13 6.28 10.28
CA GLY A 456 28.78 6.83 11.45
C GLY A 456 29.38 5.73 12.32
N PRO A 457 30.40 6.01 13.12
CA PRO A 457 30.96 5.01 14.01
C PRO A 457 29.92 4.59 15.05
N ALA A 458 29.79 3.27 15.28
CA ALA A 458 28.94 2.75 16.34
C ALA A 458 29.58 3.03 17.72
N THR A 459 28.78 3.51 18.65
CA THR A 459 29.18 3.64 20.05
C THR A 459 29.15 2.30 20.78
N ALA A 460 29.88 2.16 21.90
CA ALA A 460 29.84 0.94 22.70
C ALA A 460 28.41 0.61 23.21
N ASP A 461 27.61 1.61 23.56
CA ASP A 461 26.23 1.45 23.97
C ASP A 461 25.34 0.91 22.80
N GLU A 462 25.51 1.47 21.62
CA GLU A 462 24.78 1.00 20.42
C GLU A 462 25.14 -0.44 20.08
N LEU A 463 26.42 -0.82 20.15
CA LEU A 463 26.86 -2.20 19.96
C LEU A 463 26.25 -3.15 21.00
N ALA A 464 26.29 -2.75 22.28
CA ALA A 464 25.68 -3.54 23.35
C ALA A 464 24.16 -3.75 23.13
N ARG A 465 23.45 -2.69 22.73
CA ARG A 465 22.01 -2.78 22.38
C ARG A 465 21.72 -3.68 21.18
N LEU A 466 22.66 -3.82 20.27
CA LEU A 466 22.58 -4.74 19.14
C LEU A 466 23.02 -6.17 19.50
N GLY A 467 23.41 -6.43 20.76
CA GLY A 467 23.90 -7.73 21.20
C GLY A 467 25.30 -8.07 20.64
N LEU A 468 26.06 -7.07 20.19
CA LEU A 468 27.37 -7.26 19.61
C LEU A 468 28.47 -7.07 20.70
N PRO A 469 29.56 -7.89 20.68
CA PRO A 469 30.62 -7.81 21.70
C PRO A 469 31.33 -6.46 21.62
N ALA A 470 31.73 -5.94 22.81
CA ALA A 470 32.59 -4.78 22.91
C ALA A 470 33.97 -5.12 22.29
N GLY A 471 34.35 -4.40 21.24
CA GLY A 471 35.60 -4.68 20.50
C GLY A 471 35.39 -5.42 19.17
N ALA A 472 34.17 -5.76 18.80
CA ALA A 472 33.88 -6.06 17.40
C ALA A 472 34.39 -4.91 16.51
N THR A 473 34.96 -5.23 15.35
CA THR A 473 35.40 -4.24 14.35
C THR A 473 34.37 -3.12 14.25
N PRO A 474 34.76 -1.86 14.20
CA PRO A 474 33.82 -0.74 14.23
C PRO A 474 32.82 -0.87 13.06
N HIS A 475 31.66 -1.36 13.38
CA HIS A 475 30.56 -1.38 12.41
C HIS A 475 30.11 0.07 12.20
N ALA A 476 30.06 0.49 10.94
CA ALA A 476 29.40 1.74 10.61
C ALA A 476 27.90 1.54 10.73
N LEU A 477 27.24 2.29 11.61
CA LEU A 477 25.80 2.36 11.67
C LEU A 477 25.31 3.52 10.84
N TYR A 478 24.32 3.26 10.00
CA TYR A 478 23.75 4.30 9.15
C TYR A 478 22.72 5.14 9.91
N GLN A 479 22.82 6.47 9.70
CA GLN A 479 21.94 7.45 10.31
C GLN A 479 21.10 8.18 9.25
N ALA A 480 19.93 8.66 9.68
CA ALA A 480 19.03 9.46 8.87
C ALA A 480 19.49 10.93 8.87
N VAL A 481 19.89 11.46 7.72
CA VAL A 481 20.34 12.86 7.60
C VAL A 481 19.18 13.75 7.15
N GLY A 482 18.61 13.47 5.98
CA GLY A 482 17.58 14.28 5.35
C GLY A 482 18.09 14.97 4.09
N CYS A 483 17.29 14.89 3.00
CA CYS A 483 17.56 15.56 1.73
C CYS A 483 16.22 15.83 1.00
N PRO A 484 16.21 16.62 -0.08
CA PRO A 484 15.00 16.87 -0.85
C PRO A 484 14.28 15.60 -1.33
N ALA A 485 15.02 14.54 -1.70
CA ALA A 485 14.42 13.28 -2.16
C ALA A 485 13.58 12.55 -1.09
N CYS A 486 13.78 12.86 0.18
CA CYS A 486 12.98 12.31 1.29
C CYS A 486 12.24 13.40 2.08
N ASP A 487 12.02 14.59 1.51
CA ASP A 487 11.47 15.77 2.20
C ASP A 487 12.18 16.04 3.55
N PHE A 488 13.49 15.98 3.56
CA PHE A 488 14.34 16.16 4.73
C PHE A 488 14.04 15.21 5.91
N ARG A 489 13.38 14.07 5.64
CA ARG A 489 12.98 13.10 6.66
C ARG A 489 14.10 12.13 7.06
N GLY A 490 15.07 11.92 6.17
CA GLY A 490 16.10 10.89 6.32
C GLY A 490 15.58 9.46 6.08
N TYR A 491 14.25 9.28 5.88
CA TYR A 491 13.60 7.99 5.61
C TYR A 491 12.70 8.10 4.41
N ARG A 492 12.58 7.02 3.64
CA ARG A 492 11.67 6.91 2.49
C ARG A 492 11.17 5.48 2.34
N GLY A 493 9.87 5.29 2.54
CA GLY A 493 9.22 4.00 2.51
C GLY A 493 9.44 3.20 3.80
N ARG A 494 8.89 1.99 3.82
CA ARG A 494 8.93 1.06 4.94
C ARG A 494 9.47 -0.29 4.48
N LEU A 495 9.97 -1.07 5.41
CA LEU A 495 10.32 -2.47 5.20
C LEU A 495 9.80 -3.30 6.39
N ALA A 496 9.48 -4.55 6.13
CA ALA A 496 9.10 -5.47 7.18
C ALA A 496 10.34 -6.07 7.85
N ILE A 497 10.27 -6.20 9.16
CA ILE A 497 11.07 -7.12 9.94
C ILE A 497 10.14 -8.25 10.38
N THR A 498 10.61 -9.47 10.24
CA THR A 498 9.74 -10.64 10.31
C THR A 498 10.40 -11.76 11.11
N GLU A 499 9.61 -12.47 11.90
CA GLU A 499 9.95 -13.77 12.46
C GLU A 499 8.94 -14.80 11.95
N ILE A 500 9.42 -15.97 11.57
CA ILE A 500 8.61 -17.08 11.04
C ILE A 500 8.87 -18.30 11.89
N LEU A 501 7.81 -18.93 12.34
CA LEU A 501 7.85 -20.17 13.11
C LEU A 501 7.06 -21.25 12.37
N PRO A 502 7.71 -22.08 11.56
CA PRO A 502 7.09 -23.31 11.05
C PRO A 502 6.82 -24.26 12.21
N ILE A 503 5.62 -24.79 12.29
CA ILE A 503 5.28 -25.78 13.31
C ILE A 503 5.57 -27.16 12.76
N ASP A 504 6.48 -27.86 13.40
CA ASP A 504 6.87 -29.23 13.10
C ASP A 504 6.44 -30.17 14.24
N THR A 505 6.69 -31.46 14.08
CA THR A 505 6.27 -32.53 15.02
C THR A 505 6.73 -32.24 16.47
N GLU A 506 7.98 -31.78 16.68
CA GLU A 506 8.47 -31.47 18.03
C GLU A 506 7.72 -30.31 18.66
N LEU A 507 7.45 -29.25 17.88
CA LEU A 507 6.68 -28.10 18.35
C LEU A 507 5.20 -28.44 18.56
N ASP A 508 4.63 -29.31 17.71
CA ASP A 508 3.28 -29.83 17.89
C ASP A 508 3.14 -30.61 19.20
N GLU A 509 4.08 -31.47 19.52
CA GLU A 509 4.11 -32.22 20.79
C GLU A 509 4.22 -31.25 22.00
N LEU A 510 5.05 -30.22 21.88
CA LEU A 510 5.18 -29.20 22.90
C LEU A 510 3.86 -28.39 23.08
N VAL A 511 3.17 -28.08 21.99
CA VAL A 511 1.86 -27.41 22.01
C VAL A 511 0.82 -28.33 22.66
N ALA A 512 0.73 -29.60 22.25
CA ALA A 512 -0.22 -30.56 22.78
C ALA A 512 -0.10 -30.75 24.30
N ARG A 513 1.14 -30.83 24.82
CA ARG A 513 1.40 -30.97 26.26
C ARG A 513 1.38 -29.67 27.04
N ARG A 514 0.97 -28.55 26.42
CA ARG A 514 0.90 -27.22 27.05
C ARG A 514 2.25 -26.77 27.61
N ALA A 515 3.34 -27.02 26.88
CA ALA A 515 4.68 -26.65 27.30
C ALA A 515 4.81 -25.12 27.48
N HIS A 516 5.66 -24.69 28.39
CA HIS A 516 5.91 -23.27 28.60
C HIS A 516 6.52 -22.63 27.35
N THR A 517 6.19 -21.35 27.13
CA THR A 517 6.74 -20.56 26.00
C THR A 517 8.28 -20.59 25.92
N ALA A 518 8.96 -20.73 27.07
CA ALA A 518 10.41 -20.85 27.12
C ALA A 518 10.90 -22.16 26.45
N GLU A 519 10.20 -23.27 26.62
CA GLU A 519 10.54 -24.57 26.01
C GLU A 519 10.31 -24.52 24.49
N LEU A 520 9.17 -23.96 24.05
CA LEU A 520 8.88 -23.74 22.63
C LEU A 520 9.97 -22.88 21.97
N ARG A 521 10.36 -21.80 22.64
CA ARG A 521 11.43 -20.92 22.15
C ARG A 521 12.76 -21.64 22.05
N ALA A 522 13.14 -22.39 23.07
CA ALA A 522 14.38 -23.16 23.09
C ALA A 522 14.41 -24.22 21.96
N ALA A 523 13.29 -24.92 21.73
CA ALA A 523 13.17 -25.87 20.63
C ALA A 523 13.31 -25.18 19.27
N ALA A 524 12.62 -24.06 19.04
CA ALA A 524 12.72 -23.29 17.81
C ALA A 524 14.13 -22.74 17.56
N GLN A 525 14.79 -22.22 18.61
CA GLN A 525 16.16 -21.68 18.51
C GLN A 525 17.19 -22.76 18.13
N ARG A 526 17.06 -23.99 18.63
CA ARG A 526 17.90 -25.13 18.20
C ARG A 526 17.79 -25.41 16.70
N LYS A 527 16.66 -25.06 16.09
CA LYS A 527 16.39 -25.23 14.65
C LYS A 527 16.70 -24.01 13.79
N GLY A 528 17.31 -22.97 14.41
CA GLY A 528 17.73 -21.76 13.70
C GLY A 528 16.67 -20.67 13.62
N PHE A 529 15.61 -20.74 14.42
CA PHE A 529 14.64 -19.66 14.52
C PHE A 529 15.29 -18.32 14.85
N ARG A 530 14.90 -17.30 14.12
CA ARG A 530 15.37 -15.92 14.33
C ARG A 530 14.20 -15.03 14.76
N SER A 531 14.42 -14.31 15.85
CA SER A 531 13.43 -13.38 16.40
C SER A 531 13.33 -12.08 15.58
N LEU A 532 12.25 -11.32 15.80
CA LEU A 532 12.09 -9.97 15.24
C LEU A 532 13.29 -9.06 15.57
N ALA A 533 13.84 -9.19 16.77
CA ALA A 533 15.00 -8.40 17.19
C ALA A 533 16.24 -8.74 16.34
N GLU A 534 16.52 -10.02 16.12
CA GLU A 534 17.67 -10.45 15.29
C GLU A 534 17.51 -10.06 13.82
N ASP A 535 16.30 -10.19 13.23
CA ASP A 535 16.07 -9.70 11.86
C ASP A 535 16.19 -8.17 11.80
N GLY A 536 15.71 -7.46 12.81
CA GLY A 536 15.86 -6.02 12.94
C GLY A 536 17.32 -5.58 13.04
N VAL A 537 18.14 -6.26 13.83
CA VAL A 537 19.58 -6.00 13.93
C VAL A 537 20.26 -6.18 12.57
N ARG A 538 19.96 -7.24 11.86
CA ARG A 538 20.46 -7.45 10.50
C ARG A 538 20.14 -6.24 9.60
N ARG A 539 18.88 -5.72 9.66
CA ARG A 539 18.46 -4.53 8.89
C ARG A 539 19.15 -3.24 9.29
N VAL A 540 19.62 -3.14 10.53
CA VAL A 540 20.43 -2.01 10.99
C VAL A 540 21.84 -2.13 10.45
N LEU A 541 22.43 -3.33 10.50
CA LEU A 541 23.80 -3.59 10.06
C LEU A 541 23.96 -3.45 8.53
N ASP A 542 22.94 -3.84 7.75
CA ASP A 542 22.94 -3.65 6.30
C ASP A 542 22.61 -2.20 5.87
N GLY A 543 22.31 -1.32 6.83
CA GLY A 543 21.97 0.08 6.58
C GLY A 543 20.60 0.30 5.93
N SER A 544 19.70 -0.68 6.01
CA SER A 544 18.32 -0.55 5.52
C SER A 544 17.48 0.33 6.43
N THR A 545 17.72 0.28 7.75
CA THR A 545 17.09 1.11 8.78
C THR A 545 18.11 1.61 9.79
N SER A 546 17.70 2.46 10.73
CA SER A 546 18.57 2.90 11.82
C SER A 546 18.25 2.20 13.14
N LEU A 547 19.22 2.11 14.06
CA LEU A 547 19.01 1.60 15.41
C LEU A 547 17.90 2.37 16.15
N ARG A 548 17.84 3.69 15.98
CA ARG A 548 16.78 4.53 16.56
C ARG A 548 15.39 4.12 16.09
N GLU A 549 15.24 3.79 14.81
CA GLU A 549 13.95 3.36 14.26
C GLU A 549 13.61 1.94 14.72
N LEU A 550 14.57 1.04 14.76
CA LEU A 550 14.36 -0.33 15.24
C LEU A 550 13.89 -0.32 16.70
N ALA A 551 14.58 0.42 17.57
CA ALA A 551 14.24 0.53 18.99
C ALA A 551 12.86 1.16 19.26
N ARG A 552 12.26 1.84 18.28
CA ARG A 552 10.89 2.38 18.38
C ARG A 552 9.82 1.29 18.29
N VAL A 553 10.11 0.18 17.63
CA VAL A 553 9.10 -0.84 17.28
C VAL A 553 9.42 -2.22 17.86
N VAL A 554 10.66 -2.47 18.28
CA VAL A 554 11.12 -3.75 18.83
C VAL A 554 11.85 -3.52 20.14
N ASP A 555 11.54 -4.34 21.13
CA ASP A 555 12.30 -4.43 22.37
C ASP A 555 13.62 -5.18 22.10
N LEU A 556 14.73 -4.50 22.30
CA LEU A 556 16.09 -5.02 22.12
C LEU A 556 16.72 -5.55 23.42
N SER A 557 16.02 -5.45 24.56
CA SER A 557 16.52 -5.90 25.87
C SER A 557 16.95 -7.38 25.87
N PRO A 558 16.25 -8.31 25.18
CA PRO A 558 16.66 -9.71 25.12
C PRO A 558 18.03 -9.96 24.49
N LEU A 559 18.50 -9.05 23.63
CA LEU A 559 19.80 -9.16 22.95
C LEU A 559 20.95 -8.66 23.83
N SER A 560 20.68 -7.70 24.71
CA SER A 560 21.66 -7.14 25.62
C SER A 560 21.93 -8.00 26.86
N ALA A 561 21.15 -9.02 27.13
CA ALA A 561 21.42 -9.99 28.19
C ALA A 561 22.68 -10.81 27.83
N PRO A 562 23.72 -10.89 28.71
CA PRO A 562 24.88 -11.70 28.41
C PRO A 562 24.45 -13.14 28.17
N THR A 563 24.66 -13.61 26.94
CA THR A 563 24.51 -15.03 26.62
C THR A 563 25.44 -15.77 27.60
N ARG A 564 24.87 -16.48 28.59
CA ARG A 564 25.64 -17.45 29.36
C ARG A 564 26.13 -18.47 28.36
N MET A 565 27.33 -18.26 27.84
CA MET A 565 28.10 -19.31 27.21
C MET A 565 28.18 -20.44 28.23
N ALA A 566 27.44 -21.53 27.96
CA ALA A 566 27.66 -22.76 28.65
C ALA A 566 29.14 -23.13 28.39
N SER A 567 29.97 -22.87 29.39
CA SER A 567 31.31 -23.45 29.46
C SER A 567 31.17 -24.97 29.58
N THR A 568 31.19 -25.64 28.44
CA THR A 568 31.59 -27.04 28.40
C THR A 568 33.11 -27.07 28.48
N CYS A 569 33.64 -26.99 29.69
CA CYS A 569 34.91 -27.61 30.04
C CYS A 569 34.63 -28.99 30.58
N ALA A 570 35.11 -30.00 29.90
CA ALA A 570 35.82 -31.20 30.24
C ALA A 570 35.50 -32.29 29.27
#